data_35f2ceda5f753e6a20dbb6daad99d887
#
_entry.id   35f2ceda5f753e6a20dbb6daad99d887
#
_cell.length_a   1.000
_cell.length_b   1.000
_cell.length_c   1.000
_cell.angle_alpha   90.00
_cell.angle_beta   90.00
_cell.angle_gamma   90.00
#
_symmetry.space_group_name_H-M   'P 1'
#
loop_
_entity.id
_entity.type
_entity.pdbx_description
1 polymer ?
#
loop_
_entity_poly.entity_id
_entity_poly.type
_entity_poly.pdbx_seq_one_letter_code
_entity_poly.pdbx_strand_id
1 'polypeptide(L)'
;MRQAISDYLEMELGLELKANWQVFRFSYCNNQGRDLDFMGFRFYRNRTILRKSIMYKATRKARKISKKEKTTILDARQMLSYLGWIDCTDTYLMYRKWIKPCINFQQLKRKVSRYDKYDEKRVYQKLVSLYTAKGGKSHGVKLQVCREHSPTDCT
;
A
#
# COMPACT_ATOMS: atom_id res chain seq x y z
N MET A 1 -14.77 30.33 -11.82
CA MET A 1 -14.07 29.02 -11.62
C MET A 1 -14.74 28.11 -10.61
N ARG A 2 -15.04 28.54 -9.34
CA ARG A 2 -15.73 27.74 -8.34
C ARG A 2 -17.09 27.23 -8.83
N GLN A 3 -17.93 28.16 -9.33
CA GLN A 3 -19.27 27.83 -9.82
C GLN A 3 -19.21 26.78 -10.92
N ALA A 4 -18.35 26.97 -11.90
CA ALA A 4 -18.19 26.02 -13.01
C ALA A 4 -17.77 24.60 -12.53
N ILE A 5 -16.96 24.50 -11.47
CA ILE A 5 -16.60 23.20 -10.88
C ILE A 5 -17.82 22.60 -10.15
N SER A 6 -18.57 23.41 -9.40
CA SER A 6 -19.78 22.96 -8.71
C SER A 6 -20.82 22.44 -9.70
N ASP A 7 -21.08 23.23 -10.74
CA ASP A 7 -22.05 22.89 -11.78
C ASP A 7 -21.66 21.60 -12.52
N TYR A 8 -20.37 21.45 -12.85
CA TYR A 8 -19.84 20.23 -13.48
C TYR A 8 -20.01 19.00 -12.58
N LEU A 9 -19.65 19.12 -11.27
CA LEU A 9 -19.76 18.01 -10.33
C LEU A 9 -21.22 17.58 -10.14
N GLU A 10 -22.13 18.55 -10.07
CA GLU A 10 -23.56 18.29 -9.88
C GLU A 10 -24.19 17.69 -11.13
N MET A 11 -23.93 18.29 -12.31
CA MET A 11 -24.55 17.88 -13.58
C MET A 11 -24.00 16.57 -14.14
N GLU A 12 -22.69 16.38 -14.10
CA GLU A 12 -22.04 15.23 -14.74
C GLU A 12 -21.81 14.04 -13.77
N LEU A 13 -21.60 14.30 -12.49
CA LEU A 13 -21.24 13.28 -11.54
C LEU A 13 -22.24 13.09 -10.40
N GLY A 14 -23.27 13.95 -10.29
CA GLY A 14 -24.23 13.91 -9.18
C GLY A 14 -23.57 14.13 -7.82
N LEU A 15 -22.47 14.90 -7.77
CA LEU A 15 -21.69 15.16 -6.55
C LEU A 15 -21.80 16.61 -6.15
N GLU A 16 -21.93 16.83 -4.84
CA GLU A 16 -21.92 18.17 -4.26
C GLU A 16 -20.58 18.52 -3.63
N LEU A 17 -20.15 19.78 -3.77
CA LEU A 17 -19.00 20.30 -3.04
C LEU A 17 -19.31 20.40 -1.55
N LYS A 18 -18.42 19.88 -0.71
CA LYS A 18 -18.55 20.04 0.75
C LYS A 18 -18.57 21.50 1.14
N ALA A 19 -19.37 21.86 2.14
CA ALA A 19 -19.50 23.23 2.63
C ALA A 19 -18.17 23.83 3.14
N ASN A 20 -17.24 22.98 3.60
CA ASN A 20 -15.94 23.39 4.14
C ASN A 20 -14.80 23.36 3.11
N TRP A 21 -15.11 23.46 1.81
CA TRP A 21 -14.08 23.59 0.78
C TRP A 21 -13.20 24.83 1.01
N GLN A 22 -11.93 24.75 0.66
CA GLN A 22 -10.95 25.81 0.86
C GLN A 22 -10.09 26.00 -0.35
N VAL A 23 -9.81 27.27 -0.70
CA VAL A 23 -8.76 27.63 -1.65
C VAL A 23 -7.59 28.20 -0.84
N PHE A 24 -6.40 27.66 -1.06
CA PHE A 24 -5.19 28.15 -0.40
C PHE A 24 -4.01 28.14 -1.36
N ARG A 25 -3.04 29.00 -1.08
CA ARG A 25 -1.76 28.96 -1.79
C ARG A 25 -0.99 27.72 -1.40
N PHE A 26 -0.58 26.96 -2.40
CA PHE A 26 0.34 25.85 -2.20
C PHE A 26 1.69 26.40 -1.69
N SER A 27 2.42 25.61 -0.91
CA SER A 27 3.70 25.99 -0.30
C SER A 27 4.64 26.66 -1.29
N TYR A 28 5.03 27.91 -1.00
CA TYR A 28 5.93 28.74 -1.80
C TYR A 28 7.31 28.84 -1.14
N CYS A 29 8.31 29.40 -1.86
CA CYS A 29 9.59 29.75 -1.25
C CYS A 29 9.36 30.67 -0.04
N ASN A 30 10.21 30.59 0.98
CA ASN A 30 10.16 31.38 2.21
C ASN A 30 9.03 31.01 3.20
N ASN A 31 8.65 29.73 3.27
CA ASN A 31 7.61 29.24 4.20
C ASN A 31 6.23 29.91 4.06
N GLN A 32 5.98 30.59 2.98
CA GLN A 32 4.65 31.11 2.65
C GLN A 32 3.82 30.03 1.98
N GLY A 33 2.55 29.96 2.33
CA GLY A 33 1.62 28.96 1.82
C GLY A 33 1.49 27.73 2.74
N ARG A 34 0.64 26.80 2.34
CA ARG A 34 0.30 25.60 3.09
C ARG A 34 0.55 24.36 2.24
N ASP A 35 1.09 23.31 2.83
CA ASP A 35 1.18 22.01 2.19
C ASP A 35 -0.22 21.40 2.01
N LEU A 36 -0.38 20.59 0.97
CA LEU A 36 -1.57 19.80 0.74
C LEU A 36 -1.48 18.50 1.53
N ASP A 37 -2.38 18.31 2.48
CA ASP A 37 -2.52 17.05 3.21
C ASP A 37 -3.64 16.23 2.59
N PHE A 38 -3.26 15.21 1.80
CA PHE A 38 -4.20 14.37 1.07
C PHE A 38 -3.81 12.89 1.16
N MET A 39 -4.79 12.03 1.44
CA MET A 39 -4.65 10.56 1.50
C MET A 39 -3.47 10.03 2.36
N GLY A 40 -3.07 10.78 3.38
CA GLY A 40 -1.96 10.38 4.25
C GLY A 40 -0.59 10.88 3.82
N PHE A 41 -0.52 11.63 2.73
CA PHE A 41 0.66 12.30 2.24
C PHE A 41 0.56 13.80 2.47
N ARG A 42 1.71 14.43 2.64
CA ARG A 42 1.87 15.88 2.68
C ARG A 42 2.69 16.30 1.48
N PHE A 43 2.04 16.99 0.57
CA PHE A 43 2.64 17.48 -0.65
C PHE A 43 3.19 18.89 -0.44
N TYR A 44 4.45 19.03 -0.70
CA TYR A 44 5.14 20.31 -0.81
C TYR A 44 5.49 20.57 -2.28
N ARG A 45 5.93 21.77 -2.61
CA ARG A 45 6.29 22.11 -3.99
C ARG A 45 7.36 21.19 -4.60
N ASN A 46 8.34 20.80 -3.80
CA ASN A 46 9.55 20.08 -4.23
C ASN A 46 9.73 18.70 -3.57
N ARG A 47 8.80 18.28 -2.72
CA ARG A 47 8.90 16.99 -2.04
C ARG A 47 7.54 16.50 -1.56
N THR A 48 7.41 15.20 -1.45
CA THR A 48 6.25 14.54 -0.86
C THR A 48 6.70 13.72 0.34
N ILE A 49 6.08 13.92 1.49
CA ILE A 49 6.39 13.18 2.70
C ILE A 49 5.16 12.47 3.26
N LEU A 50 5.37 11.40 4.00
CA LEU A 50 4.30 10.76 4.76
C LEU A 50 3.83 11.64 5.92
N ARG A 51 2.52 11.62 6.17
CA ARG A 51 1.94 12.23 7.37
C ARG A 51 2.60 11.65 8.62
N LYS A 52 2.96 12.52 9.57
CA LYS A 52 3.63 12.11 10.82
C LYS A 52 2.90 10.96 11.53
N SER A 53 1.56 11.00 11.59
CA SER A 53 0.74 9.95 12.22
C SER A 53 0.95 8.56 11.59
N ILE A 54 1.09 8.48 10.27
CA ILE A 54 1.35 7.22 9.55
C ILE A 54 2.77 6.74 9.85
N MET A 55 3.74 7.64 9.80
CA MET A 55 5.13 7.32 10.12
C MET A 55 5.28 6.82 11.57
N TYR A 56 4.59 7.43 12.54
CA TYR A 56 4.52 6.93 13.91
C TYR A 56 3.91 5.53 14.01
N LYS A 57 2.81 5.28 13.30
CA LYS A 57 2.18 3.94 13.26
C LYS A 57 3.15 2.90 12.70
N ALA A 58 3.82 3.20 11.59
CA ALA A 58 4.82 2.33 10.98
C ALA A 58 5.98 2.04 11.94
N THR A 59 6.56 3.06 12.57
CA THR A 59 7.66 2.92 13.53
C THR A 59 7.25 2.11 14.77
N ARG A 60 6.06 2.39 15.33
CA ARG A 60 5.51 1.62 16.46
C ARG A 60 5.32 0.16 16.10
N LYS A 61 4.78 -0.11 14.91
CA LYS A 61 4.60 -1.47 14.41
C LYS A 61 5.94 -2.17 14.22
N ALA A 62 6.93 -1.51 13.64
CA ALA A 62 8.27 -2.04 13.45
C ALA A 62 8.90 -2.46 14.79
N ARG A 63 8.87 -1.58 15.78
CA ARG A 63 9.38 -1.88 17.14
C ARG A 63 8.60 -3.00 17.83
N LYS A 64 7.28 -3.09 17.61
CA LYS A 64 6.47 -4.17 18.16
C LYS A 64 6.84 -5.52 17.54
N ILE A 65 7.12 -5.55 16.25
CA ILE A 65 7.54 -6.77 15.54
C ILE A 65 8.94 -7.20 15.97
N SER A 66 9.89 -6.26 16.11
CA SER A 66 11.26 -6.59 16.53
C SER A 66 11.34 -7.23 17.91
N LYS A 67 10.36 -6.97 18.78
CA LYS A 67 10.26 -7.58 20.12
C LYS A 67 9.58 -8.96 20.11
N LYS A 68 8.99 -9.37 19.00
CA LYS A 68 8.31 -10.68 18.89
C LYS A 68 9.31 -11.75 18.49
N GLU A 69 9.27 -12.87 19.15
CA GLU A 69 10.05 -14.05 18.79
C GLU A 69 9.67 -14.59 17.40
N LYS A 70 8.38 -14.63 17.08
CA LYS A 70 7.88 -15.05 15.77
C LYS A 70 6.96 -13.99 15.16
N THR A 71 7.32 -13.52 13.97
CA THR A 71 6.51 -12.59 13.20
C THR A 71 5.34 -13.33 12.53
N THR A 72 4.12 -12.82 12.63
CA THR A 72 2.96 -13.38 11.91
C THR A 72 2.96 -12.94 10.43
N ILE A 73 2.18 -13.64 9.59
CA ILE A 73 1.99 -13.25 8.18
C ILE A 73 1.28 -11.90 8.09
N LEU A 74 0.28 -11.67 8.95
CA LEU A 74 -0.42 -10.40 9.00
C LEU A 74 0.51 -9.22 9.35
N ASP A 75 1.39 -9.41 10.33
CA ASP A 75 2.40 -8.41 10.68
C ASP A 75 3.33 -8.12 9.50
N ALA A 76 3.74 -9.17 8.77
CA ALA A 76 4.61 -9.02 7.59
C ALA A 76 3.92 -8.24 6.47
N ARG A 77 2.67 -8.61 6.11
CA ARG A 77 1.89 -7.89 5.08
C ARG A 77 1.65 -6.43 5.45
N GLN A 78 1.30 -6.13 6.70
CA GLN A 78 1.14 -4.76 7.17
C GLN A 78 2.43 -3.94 7.06
N MET A 79 3.58 -4.52 7.41
CA MET A 79 4.85 -3.80 7.27
C MET A 79 5.25 -3.59 5.82
N LEU A 80 4.97 -4.54 4.93
CA LEU A 80 5.20 -4.36 3.50
C LEU A 80 4.32 -3.26 2.89
N SER A 81 3.07 -3.11 3.36
CA SER A 81 2.22 -1.98 2.96
C SER A 81 2.82 -0.63 3.36
N TYR A 82 3.37 -0.52 4.59
CA TYR A 82 4.07 0.69 5.00
C TYR A 82 5.33 0.95 4.17
N LEU A 83 6.07 -0.10 3.79
CA LEU A 83 7.24 0.05 2.94
C LEU A 83 6.87 0.65 1.59
N GLY A 84 5.81 0.17 0.93
CA GLY A 84 5.34 0.74 -0.33
C GLY A 84 5.02 2.25 -0.23
N TRP A 85 4.41 2.68 0.87
CA TRP A 85 4.17 4.11 1.09
C TRP A 85 5.45 4.92 1.31
N ILE A 86 6.45 4.34 1.97
CA ILE A 86 7.75 4.97 2.22
C ILE A 86 8.53 5.09 0.89
N ASP A 87 8.51 4.05 0.07
CA ASP A 87 9.23 4.01 -1.21
C ASP A 87 8.68 5.06 -2.22
N CYS A 88 7.39 5.42 -2.10
CA CYS A 88 6.76 6.46 -2.92
C CYS A 88 6.98 7.90 -2.39
N THR A 89 7.81 8.11 -1.37
CA THR A 89 7.95 9.41 -0.71
C THR A 89 9.38 9.74 -0.32
N ASP A 90 9.66 11.03 -0.13
CA ASP A 90 10.95 11.55 0.34
C ASP A 90 11.20 11.33 1.85
N THR A 91 10.64 10.25 2.41
CA THR A 91 10.78 9.90 3.84
C THR A 91 11.91 8.92 4.14
N TYR A 92 12.80 8.68 3.19
CA TYR A 92 13.88 7.69 3.30
C TYR A 92 14.78 7.87 4.53
N LEU A 93 15.13 9.10 4.90
CA LEU A 93 15.97 9.35 6.09
C LEU A 93 15.30 8.88 7.38
N MET A 94 14.00 9.09 7.52
CA MET A 94 13.24 8.62 8.69
C MET A 94 13.10 7.09 8.68
N TYR A 95 12.87 6.50 7.52
CA TYR A 95 12.88 5.05 7.34
C TYR A 95 14.22 4.44 7.78
N ARG A 96 15.33 4.97 7.27
CA ARG A 96 16.69 4.50 7.59
C ARG A 96 16.98 4.60 9.08
N LYS A 97 16.55 5.68 9.75
CA LYS A 97 16.82 5.94 11.16
C LYS A 97 15.96 5.09 12.10
N TRP A 98 14.68 4.90 11.79
CA TRP A 98 13.72 4.39 12.78
C TRP A 98 13.13 3.01 12.44
N ILE A 99 13.07 2.62 11.19
CA ILE A 99 12.40 1.37 10.77
C ILE A 99 13.42 0.32 10.35
N LYS A 100 14.37 0.68 9.49
CA LYS A 100 15.39 -0.24 8.98
C LYS A 100 16.17 -1.01 10.05
N PRO A 101 16.56 -0.41 11.21
CA PRO A 101 17.25 -1.15 12.26
C PRO A 101 16.38 -2.19 12.96
N CYS A 102 15.05 -2.02 12.95
CA CYS A 102 14.11 -2.89 13.64
C CYS A 102 13.67 -4.10 12.80
N ILE A 103 13.74 -4.02 11.48
CA ILE A 103 13.11 -5.00 10.59
C ILE A 103 13.95 -5.29 9.35
N ASN A 104 14.08 -6.58 9.03
CA ASN A 104 14.60 -7.04 7.76
C ASN A 104 13.45 -7.30 6.76
N PHE A 105 13.23 -6.37 5.84
CA PHE A 105 12.15 -6.46 4.85
C PHE A 105 12.31 -7.60 3.85
N GLN A 106 13.55 -8.00 3.54
CA GLN A 106 13.78 -9.16 2.67
C GLN A 106 13.25 -10.45 3.30
N GLN A 107 13.45 -10.62 4.61
CA GLN A 107 12.90 -11.75 5.34
C GLN A 107 11.37 -11.72 5.35
N LEU A 108 10.76 -10.55 5.53
CA LEU A 108 9.31 -10.40 5.47
C LEU A 108 8.75 -10.73 4.08
N LYS A 109 9.36 -10.23 3.01
CA LYS A 109 8.99 -10.55 1.63
C LYS A 109 9.06 -12.05 1.37
N ARG A 110 10.17 -12.69 1.73
CA ARG A 110 10.33 -14.16 1.59
C ARG A 110 9.27 -14.93 2.37
N LYS A 111 8.94 -14.48 3.57
CA LYS A 111 7.91 -15.13 4.42
C LYS A 111 6.53 -15.05 3.77
N VAL A 112 6.14 -13.89 3.27
CA VAL A 112 4.84 -13.69 2.60
C VAL A 112 4.79 -14.52 1.32
N SER A 113 5.80 -14.47 0.45
CA SER A 113 5.85 -15.27 -0.79
C SER A 113 5.75 -16.77 -0.54
N ARG A 114 6.40 -17.29 0.52
CA ARG A 114 6.27 -18.71 0.88
C ARG A 114 4.86 -19.07 1.32
N TYR A 115 4.24 -18.19 2.10
CA TYR A 115 2.87 -18.40 2.56
C TYR A 115 1.87 -18.36 1.40
N ASP A 116 1.99 -17.38 0.50
CA ASP A 116 1.11 -17.24 -0.65
C ASP A 116 1.19 -18.49 -1.57
N LYS A 117 2.40 -18.99 -1.85
CA LYS A 117 2.58 -20.24 -2.59
C LYS A 117 1.98 -21.46 -1.91
N TYR A 118 2.03 -21.50 -0.59
CA TYR A 118 1.41 -22.59 0.18
C TYR A 118 -0.11 -22.50 0.15
N ASP A 119 -0.65 -21.30 0.31
CA ASP A 119 -2.09 -21.05 0.30
C ASP A 119 -2.70 -21.32 -1.08
N GLU A 120 -2.05 -20.91 -2.17
CA GLU A 120 -2.44 -21.25 -3.54
C GLU A 120 -2.53 -22.77 -3.76
N LYS A 121 -1.52 -23.53 -3.32
CA LYS A 121 -1.54 -24.98 -3.42
C LYS A 121 -2.70 -25.60 -2.64
N ARG A 122 -2.96 -25.09 -1.45
CA ARG A 122 -4.05 -25.57 -0.58
C ARG A 122 -5.41 -25.28 -1.19
N VAL A 123 -5.62 -24.08 -1.73
CA VAL A 123 -6.86 -23.72 -2.43
C VAL A 123 -7.05 -24.60 -3.66
N TYR A 124 -5.99 -24.78 -4.47
CA TYR A 124 -6.03 -25.65 -5.64
C TYR A 124 -6.43 -27.09 -5.27
N GLN A 125 -5.79 -27.68 -4.26
CA GLN A 125 -6.12 -29.04 -3.79
C GLN A 125 -7.57 -29.15 -3.34
N LYS A 126 -8.09 -28.13 -2.64
CA LYS A 126 -9.48 -28.08 -2.20
C LYS A 126 -10.45 -27.98 -3.39
N LEU A 127 -10.14 -27.19 -4.40
CA LEU A 127 -10.93 -27.10 -5.63
C LEU A 127 -10.94 -28.43 -6.39
N VAL A 128 -9.80 -29.08 -6.54
CA VAL A 128 -9.69 -30.41 -7.18
C VAL A 128 -10.51 -31.43 -6.43
N SER A 129 -10.43 -31.49 -5.10
CA SER A 129 -11.22 -32.43 -4.29
C SER A 129 -12.73 -32.21 -4.42
N LEU A 130 -13.19 -30.97 -4.48
CA LEU A 130 -14.60 -30.62 -4.71
C LEU A 130 -15.07 -31.00 -6.12
N TYR A 131 -14.21 -30.87 -7.12
CA TYR A 131 -14.50 -31.24 -8.50
C TYR A 131 -14.60 -32.74 -8.65
N THR A 132 -13.66 -33.50 -8.07
CA THR A 132 -13.70 -34.98 -8.08
C THR A 132 -14.87 -35.54 -7.31
N ALA A 133 -15.25 -34.95 -6.20
CA ALA A 133 -16.43 -35.34 -5.41
C ALA A 133 -17.74 -35.14 -6.18
N LYS A 134 -17.80 -34.25 -7.19
CA LYS A 134 -18.94 -34.02 -8.09
C LYS A 134 -18.91 -34.95 -9.35
N GLY A 135 -18.05 -35.97 -9.39
CA GLY A 135 -17.97 -36.93 -10.51
C GLY A 135 -17.22 -36.42 -11.75
N GLY A 136 -16.52 -35.29 -11.63
CA GLY A 136 -15.65 -34.78 -12.68
C GLY A 136 -14.38 -35.63 -12.81
N LYS A 137 -14.11 -36.20 -14.01
CA LYS A 137 -12.83 -36.85 -14.31
C LYS A 137 -11.74 -35.79 -14.39
N SER A 138 -10.71 -35.92 -13.57
CA SER A 138 -9.53 -35.03 -13.58
C SER A 138 -8.64 -35.31 -14.79
N HIS A 139 -9.04 -34.87 -15.99
CA HIS A 139 -8.13 -34.71 -17.10
C HIS A 139 -7.35 -33.42 -16.90
N GLY A 140 -6.05 -33.56 -16.66
CA GLY A 140 -5.03 -32.53 -16.43
C GLY A 140 -5.36 -31.08 -16.79
N VAL A 141 -6.17 -30.41 -15.98
CA VAL A 141 -6.36 -28.96 -16.08
C VAL A 141 -5.13 -28.31 -15.50
N LYS A 142 -4.12 -28.07 -16.33
CA LYS A 142 -3.10 -27.08 -16.05
C LYS A 142 -3.79 -25.72 -16.09
N LEU A 143 -4.26 -25.24 -14.95
CA LEU A 143 -4.60 -23.83 -14.80
C LEU A 143 -3.29 -23.04 -14.96
N GLN A 144 -3.14 -22.45 -16.15
CA GLN A 144 -2.10 -21.49 -16.43
C GLN A 144 -2.45 -20.23 -15.64
N VAL A 145 -1.91 -20.14 -14.42
CA VAL A 145 -1.98 -18.91 -13.64
C VAL A 145 -1.26 -17.87 -14.47
N CYS A 146 -2.02 -16.92 -15.02
CA CYS A 146 -1.47 -15.75 -15.68
C CYS A 146 -0.50 -15.10 -14.70
N ARG A 147 0.78 -15.24 -14.95
CA ARG A 147 1.82 -14.42 -14.34
C ARG A 147 1.69 -13.05 -14.98
N GLU A 148 0.85 -12.22 -14.40
CA GLU A 148 0.87 -10.80 -14.74
C GLU A 148 2.23 -10.25 -14.34
N HIS A 149 2.87 -9.78 -15.33
CA HIS A 149 4.06 -8.95 -15.49
C HIS A 149 4.64 -8.35 -14.21
N SER A 150 5.87 -8.76 -13.93
CA SER A 150 6.84 -7.93 -13.22
C SER A 150 7.11 -6.69 -14.07
N PRO A 151 7.01 -5.48 -13.54
CA PRO A 151 7.58 -4.33 -14.21
C PRO A 151 9.10 -4.36 -13.98
N THR A 152 9.81 -4.98 -14.90
CA THR A 152 11.22 -4.71 -15.16
C THR A 152 11.26 -3.62 -16.23
N ASP A 153 12.20 -2.71 -16.06
CA ASP A 153 12.70 -1.73 -17.01
C ASP A 153 11.98 -0.36 -17.05
N CYS A 154 12.44 0.51 -16.15
CA CYS A 154 12.72 1.90 -16.49
C CYS A 154 14.21 2.14 -16.30
N THR A 155 14.95 2.09 -17.42
CA THR A 155 16.22 2.76 -17.61
C THR A 155 16.07 4.27 -17.47
#